data_861eaa33c4e921fbe426a096cf55e834
#
_entry.id   861eaa33c4e921fbe426a096cf55e834
#
_cell.length_a   1.000
_cell.length_b   1.000
_cell.length_c   1.000
_cell.angle_alpha   90.00
_cell.angle_beta   90.00
_cell.angle_gamma   90.00
#
_symmetry.space_group_name_H-M   'P 1'
#
loop_
_entity.id
_entity.type
_entity.pdbx_description
1 polymer ?
#
loop_
_entity_poly.entity_id
_entity_poly.type
_entity_poly.pdbx_seq_one_letter_code
_entity_poly.pdbx_strand_id
1 'polypeptide(L)'
;MTRLTLVRHGRSAVDPTTAPHHWDLAPDAAPGLDALRGSGLLPRDGQWYCSPEPKAVATAAALTGQTVVEVDDLREAERPATWYDDTTEWIAVVRRSMTVPDESAAPGWEPATATRRRVVRAVRGMLDDPDRPAELVLVGHGTAWTLLIAELTAGEPDLAAWERMTMPDIAVLNVSASDGTAAVVRGFAQ
;
A
#
# COMPACT_ATOMS: atom_id res chain seq x y z
N MET A 1 -9.40 19.40 -5.00
CA MET A 1 -8.98 18.10 -5.55
C MET A 1 -7.59 17.83 -5.05
N THR A 2 -7.35 16.66 -4.48
CA THR A 2 -6.04 16.22 -3.95
C THR A 2 -5.51 15.08 -4.82
N ARG A 3 -4.25 15.12 -5.21
CA ARG A 3 -3.58 14.03 -5.90
C ARG A 3 -3.00 13.09 -4.84
N LEU A 4 -3.42 11.85 -4.85
CA LEU A 4 -3.00 10.80 -3.94
C LEU A 4 -2.13 9.79 -4.71
N THR A 5 -0.87 9.72 -4.36
CA THR A 5 0.09 8.77 -4.92
C THR A 5 0.32 7.64 -3.92
N LEU A 6 -0.03 6.42 -4.31
CA LEU A 6 0.14 5.21 -3.51
C LEU A 6 1.34 4.44 -4.04
N VAL A 7 2.31 4.17 -3.19
CA VAL A 7 3.51 3.42 -3.54
C VAL A 7 3.50 2.10 -2.77
N ARG A 8 3.59 0.98 -3.49
CA ARG A 8 3.93 -0.31 -2.89
C ARG A 8 5.43 -0.34 -2.62
N HIS A 9 5.84 -0.79 -1.43
CA HIS A 9 7.25 -0.89 -1.03
C HIS A 9 8.10 -1.68 -2.03
N GLY A 10 9.41 -1.48 -2.00
CA GLY A 10 10.39 -2.27 -2.73
C GLY A 10 10.42 -3.73 -2.27
N ARG A 11 11.18 -4.57 -2.98
CA ARG A 11 11.28 -6.01 -2.67
C ARG A 11 11.71 -6.24 -1.22
N SER A 12 11.02 -7.15 -0.54
CA SER A 12 11.32 -7.49 0.86
C SER A 12 12.43 -8.55 0.95
N ALA A 13 13.25 -8.43 1.99
CA ALA A 13 14.15 -9.50 2.45
C ALA A 13 13.30 -10.52 3.21
N VAL A 14 12.79 -11.51 2.48
CA VAL A 14 11.87 -12.52 3.01
C VAL A 14 12.58 -13.42 4.01
N ASP A 15 12.03 -13.53 5.22
CA ASP A 15 12.42 -14.50 6.23
C ASP A 15 11.17 -15.33 6.64
N PRO A 16 11.08 -16.60 6.23
CA PRO A 16 9.95 -17.46 6.54
C PRO A 16 9.71 -17.70 8.04
N THR A 17 10.69 -17.40 8.88
CA THR A 17 10.62 -17.62 10.33
C THR A 17 10.05 -16.43 11.10
N THR A 18 9.93 -15.28 10.44
CA THR A 18 9.39 -14.07 11.05
C THR A 18 8.12 -13.59 10.35
N ALA A 19 7.25 -12.91 11.10
CA ALA A 19 6.04 -12.35 10.54
C ALA A 19 6.37 -11.26 9.48
N PRO A 20 5.63 -11.20 8.37
CA PRO A 20 5.97 -10.31 7.24
C PRO A 20 6.10 -8.82 7.58
N HIS A 21 5.44 -8.35 8.64
CA HIS A 21 5.55 -6.95 9.06
C HIS A 21 6.93 -6.60 9.66
N HIS A 22 7.76 -7.60 10.00
CA HIS A 22 9.14 -7.40 10.43
C HIS A 22 10.18 -7.49 9.32
N TRP A 23 9.77 -7.83 8.09
CA TRP A 23 10.73 -7.97 7.00
C TRP A 23 11.32 -6.63 6.58
N ASP A 24 12.62 -6.61 6.40
CA ASP A 24 13.36 -5.49 5.88
C ASP A 24 13.20 -5.34 4.36
N LEU A 25 13.67 -4.22 3.84
CA LEU A 25 13.86 -4.03 2.41
C LEU A 25 15.04 -4.90 1.93
N ALA A 26 14.85 -5.62 0.82
CA ALA A 26 15.91 -6.46 0.28
C ALA A 26 17.06 -5.61 -0.29
N PRO A 27 18.32 -6.05 -0.13
CA PRO A 27 19.48 -5.30 -0.65
C PRO A 27 19.43 -5.04 -2.16
N ASP A 28 18.80 -5.92 -2.92
CA ASP A 28 18.62 -5.82 -4.37
C ASP A 28 17.34 -5.08 -4.80
N ALA A 29 16.65 -4.41 -3.89
CA ALA A 29 15.53 -3.53 -4.22
C ALA A 29 15.95 -2.20 -4.85
N ALA A 30 17.23 -1.78 -4.67
CA ALA A 30 17.73 -0.47 -5.09
C ALA A 30 17.48 -0.14 -6.57
N PRO A 31 17.74 -1.00 -7.57
CA PRO A 31 17.50 -0.67 -8.98
C PRO A 31 16.03 -0.32 -9.27
N GLY A 32 15.07 -1.03 -8.68
CA GLY A 32 13.64 -0.75 -8.85
C GLY A 32 13.24 0.59 -8.22
N LEU A 33 13.80 0.91 -7.05
CA LEU A 33 13.57 2.18 -6.37
C LEU A 33 14.18 3.36 -7.13
N ASP A 34 15.38 3.20 -7.68
CA ASP A 34 16.04 4.20 -8.52
C ASP A 34 15.25 4.47 -9.80
N ALA A 35 14.73 3.40 -10.45
CA ALA A 35 13.88 3.52 -11.61
C ALA A 35 12.58 4.27 -11.29
N LEU A 36 11.93 3.96 -10.16
CA LEU A 36 10.71 4.66 -9.73
C LEU A 36 11.01 6.13 -9.40
N ARG A 37 12.10 6.42 -8.67
CA ARG A 37 12.53 7.80 -8.37
C ARG A 37 12.80 8.61 -9.63
N GLY A 38 13.40 8.00 -10.65
CA GLY A 38 13.71 8.64 -11.94
C GLY A 38 12.54 8.69 -12.93
N SER A 39 11.41 8.05 -12.64
CA SER A 39 10.27 7.92 -13.58
C SER A 39 9.50 9.21 -13.84
N GLY A 40 9.63 10.23 -12.97
CA GLY A 40 8.81 11.43 -13.01
C GLY A 40 7.36 11.25 -12.50
N LEU A 41 7.00 10.07 -11.98
CA LEU A 41 5.68 9.78 -11.44
C LEU A 41 5.49 10.30 -10.01
N LEU A 42 6.58 10.43 -9.25
CA LEU A 42 6.56 10.97 -7.90
C LEU A 42 6.52 12.51 -7.93
N PRO A 43 5.69 13.16 -7.10
CA PRO A 43 5.66 14.62 -7.04
C PRO A 43 6.96 15.15 -6.43
N ARG A 44 7.39 16.35 -6.88
CA ARG A 44 8.56 17.03 -6.33
C ARG A 44 8.28 17.61 -4.94
N ASP A 45 7.08 18.13 -4.79
CA ASP A 45 6.57 18.73 -3.56
C ASP A 45 5.32 17.98 -3.14
N GLY A 46 5.24 17.61 -1.86
CA GLY A 46 4.10 16.85 -1.33
C GLY A 46 4.36 16.41 0.10
N GLN A 47 3.30 16.05 0.80
CA GLN A 47 3.43 15.46 2.12
C GLN A 47 3.59 13.94 1.98
N TRP A 48 4.62 13.41 2.62
CA TRP A 48 4.94 11.99 2.61
C TRP A 48 4.53 11.30 3.90
N TYR A 49 3.89 10.16 3.73
CA TYR A 49 3.53 9.24 4.80
C TYR A 49 3.99 7.83 4.48
N CYS A 50 4.26 7.01 5.47
CA CYS A 50 4.53 5.60 5.25
C CYS A 50 3.94 4.71 6.36
N SER A 51 3.75 3.43 6.02
CA SER A 51 3.61 2.38 7.02
C SER A 51 4.86 2.29 7.88
N PRO A 52 4.77 2.00 9.19
CA PRO A 52 5.94 1.83 10.06
C PRO A 52 6.69 0.51 9.82
N GLU A 53 6.23 -0.35 8.90
CA GLU A 53 6.94 -1.58 8.59
C GLU A 53 8.29 -1.30 7.94
N PRO A 54 9.40 -1.97 8.35
CA PRO A 54 10.77 -1.60 7.96
C PRO A 54 10.99 -1.44 6.45
N LYS A 55 10.42 -2.36 5.64
CA LYS A 55 10.48 -2.28 4.17
C LYS A 55 9.80 -1.04 3.59
N ALA A 56 8.71 -0.56 4.21
CA ALA A 56 8.00 0.65 3.76
C ALA A 56 8.76 1.91 4.17
N VAL A 57 9.28 1.97 5.39
CA VAL A 57 10.13 3.07 5.89
C VAL A 57 11.38 3.21 5.03
N ALA A 58 12.10 2.10 4.79
CA ALA A 58 13.30 2.11 3.95
C ALA A 58 12.98 2.47 2.48
N THR A 59 11.84 2.04 1.95
CA THR A 59 11.37 2.45 0.62
C THR A 59 11.13 3.96 0.55
N ALA A 60 10.41 4.52 1.53
CA ALA A 60 10.15 5.96 1.58
C ALA A 60 11.47 6.76 1.66
N ALA A 61 12.38 6.37 2.53
CA ALA A 61 13.70 7.00 2.66
C ALA A 61 14.54 6.96 1.37
N ALA A 62 14.41 5.88 0.56
CA ALA A 62 15.08 5.77 -0.72
C ALA A 62 14.46 6.65 -1.82
N LEU A 63 13.15 6.93 -1.74
CA LEU A 63 12.43 7.67 -2.78
C LEU A 63 12.45 9.19 -2.58
N THR A 64 12.56 9.66 -1.34
CA THR A 64 12.52 11.10 -1.04
C THR A 64 13.55 11.51 0.01
N GLY A 65 14.03 12.76 -0.08
CA GLY A 65 14.79 13.41 0.99
C GLY A 65 13.93 14.29 1.91
N GLN A 66 12.61 14.28 1.75
CA GLN A 66 11.69 15.05 2.57
C GLN A 66 11.38 14.32 3.88
N THR A 67 10.77 15.04 4.83
CA THR A 67 10.25 14.43 6.05
C THR A 67 9.12 13.47 5.70
N VAL A 68 9.19 12.24 6.22
CA VAL A 68 8.16 11.20 6.07
C VAL A 68 7.51 10.96 7.43
N VAL A 69 6.18 10.96 7.48
CA VAL A 69 5.42 10.70 8.71
C VAL A 69 5.01 9.22 8.72
N GLU A 70 5.46 8.49 9.75
CA GLU A 70 5.03 7.12 9.95
C GLU A 70 3.60 7.07 10.53
N VAL A 71 2.74 6.25 9.94
CA VAL A 71 1.33 6.11 10.33
C VAL A 71 0.99 4.65 10.53
N ASP A 72 0.70 4.27 11.77
CA ASP A 72 0.46 2.88 12.17
C ASP A 72 -0.69 2.21 11.38
N ASP A 73 -1.76 2.93 11.13
CA ASP A 73 -2.92 2.45 10.39
C ASP A 73 -2.64 2.14 8.89
N LEU A 74 -1.46 2.52 8.34
CA LEU A 74 -1.07 2.19 6.96
C LEU A 74 -0.38 0.82 6.83
N ARG A 75 -0.26 0.02 7.89
CA ARG A 75 0.32 -1.33 7.86
C ARG A 75 -0.43 -2.26 6.90
N GLU A 76 0.27 -3.31 6.44
CA GLU A 76 -0.35 -4.40 5.66
C GLU A 76 -1.37 -5.18 6.51
N ALA A 77 -2.22 -5.96 5.86
CA ALA A 77 -3.04 -6.95 6.53
C ALA A 77 -2.16 -7.83 7.42
N GLU A 78 -2.45 -7.81 8.73
CA GLU A 78 -1.64 -8.53 9.71
C GLU A 78 -1.78 -10.03 9.53
N ARG A 79 -0.65 -10.72 9.59
CA ARG A 79 -0.57 -12.18 9.46
C ARG A 79 0.64 -12.73 10.20
N PRO A 80 0.53 -13.96 10.74
CA PRO A 80 1.65 -14.62 11.42
C PRO A 80 2.77 -15.02 10.44
N ALA A 81 3.86 -15.50 10.96
CA ALA A 81 4.96 -16.10 10.19
C ALA A 81 4.53 -17.45 9.60
N THR A 82 3.51 -17.45 8.75
CA THR A 82 3.08 -18.63 8.01
C THR A 82 3.67 -18.58 6.62
N TRP A 83 4.48 -19.54 6.29
CA TRP A 83 5.09 -19.68 4.98
C TRP A 83 4.27 -20.59 4.08
N TYR A 84 4.16 -20.24 2.82
CA TYR A 84 3.54 -21.03 1.76
C TYR A 84 4.60 -21.35 0.72
N ASP A 85 4.95 -22.63 0.58
CA ASP A 85 5.92 -23.07 -0.45
C ASP A 85 5.32 -22.98 -1.85
N ASP A 86 4.00 -23.13 -1.99
CA ASP A 86 3.27 -22.95 -3.23
C ASP A 86 2.71 -21.52 -3.33
N THR A 87 3.23 -20.79 -4.30
CA THR A 87 2.74 -19.44 -4.63
C THR A 87 1.26 -19.43 -5.02
N THR A 88 0.75 -20.52 -5.63
CA THR A 88 -0.68 -20.62 -6.00
C THR A 88 -1.56 -20.69 -4.77
N GLU A 89 -1.15 -21.46 -3.75
CA GLU A 89 -1.84 -21.53 -2.47
C GLU A 89 -1.84 -20.16 -1.78
N TRP A 90 -0.70 -19.50 -1.72
CA TRP A 90 -0.57 -18.14 -1.20
C TRP A 90 -1.54 -17.16 -1.89
N ILE A 91 -1.56 -17.14 -3.23
CA ILE A 91 -2.46 -16.28 -4.00
C ILE A 91 -3.92 -16.60 -3.67
N ALA A 92 -4.28 -17.88 -3.57
CA ALA A 92 -5.65 -18.29 -3.24
C ALA A 92 -6.08 -17.80 -1.85
N VAL A 93 -5.20 -17.83 -0.85
CA VAL A 93 -5.48 -17.31 0.50
C VAL A 93 -5.68 -15.79 0.46
N VAL A 94 -4.82 -15.04 -0.23
CA VAL A 94 -4.98 -13.59 -0.35
C VAL A 94 -6.24 -13.22 -1.14
N ARG A 95 -6.57 -13.95 -2.22
CA ARG A 95 -7.85 -13.77 -2.93
C ARG A 95 -9.04 -13.99 -1.99
N ARG A 96 -9.01 -15.08 -1.21
CA ARG A 96 -10.06 -15.36 -0.23
C ARG A 96 -10.21 -14.22 0.78
N SER A 97 -9.11 -13.65 1.29
CA SER A 97 -9.18 -12.53 2.25
C SER A 97 -9.94 -11.33 1.70
N MET A 98 -9.83 -11.05 0.41
CA MET A 98 -10.51 -9.91 -0.23
C MET A 98 -11.92 -10.24 -0.72
N THR A 99 -12.22 -11.53 -1.05
CA THR A 99 -13.55 -11.94 -1.51
C THR A 99 -14.51 -12.33 -0.38
N VAL A 100 -13.98 -12.69 0.79
CA VAL A 100 -14.75 -12.96 2.02
C VAL A 100 -14.18 -12.07 3.14
N PRO A 101 -14.33 -10.73 3.03
CA PRO A 101 -13.53 -9.76 3.77
C PRO A 101 -13.78 -9.72 5.28
N ASP A 102 -14.91 -10.25 5.75
CA ASP A 102 -15.30 -10.27 7.16
C ASP A 102 -14.71 -11.46 7.93
N GLU A 103 -14.12 -12.44 7.22
CA GLU A 103 -13.53 -13.63 7.81
C GLU A 103 -12.00 -13.58 7.71
N SER A 104 -11.32 -14.22 8.69
CA SER A 104 -9.91 -14.53 8.56
C SER A 104 -9.71 -15.58 7.45
N ALA A 105 -8.93 -15.26 6.43
CA ALA A 105 -8.68 -16.17 5.31
C ALA A 105 -7.85 -17.40 5.72
N ALA A 106 -7.04 -17.26 6.76
CA ALA A 106 -6.23 -18.32 7.38
C ALA A 106 -6.05 -18.02 8.88
N PRO A 107 -5.65 -19.01 9.71
CA PRO A 107 -5.46 -18.83 11.14
C PRO A 107 -4.52 -17.64 11.45
N GLY A 108 -5.00 -16.71 12.27
CA GLY A 108 -4.23 -15.54 12.70
C GLY A 108 -4.14 -14.38 11.69
N TRP A 109 -4.80 -14.49 10.54
CA TRP A 109 -4.86 -13.37 9.60
C TRP A 109 -5.90 -12.33 10.03
N GLU A 110 -5.54 -11.05 9.89
CA GLU A 110 -6.49 -9.95 10.03
C GLU A 110 -7.58 -10.04 8.93
N PRO A 111 -8.87 -9.96 9.28
CA PRO A 111 -9.92 -9.83 8.27
C PRO A 111 -9.71 -8.58 7.40
N ALA A 112 -9.91 -8.68 6.09
CA ALA A 112 -9.70 -7.57 5.17
C ALA A 112 -10.57 -6.34 5.50
N THR A 113 -11.76 -6.54 6.08
CA THR A 113 -12.61 -5.46 6.58
C THR A 113 -11.91 -4.65 7.69
N ALA A 114 -11.14 -5.28 8.57
CA ALA A 114 -10.39 -4.58 9.62
C ALA A 114 -9.24 -3.76 9.02
N THR A 115 -8.45 -4.36 8.11
CA THR A 115 -7.41 -3.66 7.35
C THR A 115 -7.99 -2.46 6.60
N ARG A 116 -9.07 -2.66 5.82
CA ARG A 116 -9.74 -1.59 5.08
C ARG A 116 -10.17 -0.45 6.00
N ARG A 117 -10.83 -0.78 7.12
CA ARG A 117 -11.34 0.23 8.07
C ARG A 117 -10.25 1.14 8.60
N ARG A 118 -9.10 0.58 9.06
CA ARG A 118 -8.01 1.39 9.61
C ARG A 118 -7.32 2.23 8.54
N VAL A 119 -7.00 1.64 7.38
CA VAL A 119 -6.34 2.35 6.28
C VAL A 119 -7.22 3.49 5.74
N VAL A 120 -8.49 3.23 5.50
CA VAL A 120 -9.45 4.24 5.02
C VAL A 120 -9.61 5.36 6.05
N ARG A 121 -9.72 5.03 7.34
CA ARG A 121 -9.80 6.05 8.41
C ARG A 121 -8.59 6.97 8.40
N ALA A 122 -7.37 6.42 8.33
CA ALA A 122 -6.15 7.20 8.30
C ALA A 122 -6.09 8.12 7.07
N VAL A 123 -6.37 7.57 5.89
CA VAL A 123 -6.30 8.34 4.64
C VAL A 123 -7.40 9.41 4.57
N ARG A 124 -8.62 9.11 5.01
CA ARG A 124 -9.67 10.13 5.10
C ARG A 124 -9.28 11.25 6.06
N GLY A 125 -8.69 10.94 7.23
CA GLY A 125 -8.17 11.95 8.14
C GLY A 125 -7.13 12.88 7.49
N MET A 126 -6.23 12.35 6.65
CA MET A 126 -5.28 13.16 5.88
C MET A 126 -5.97 14.00 4.81
N LEU A 127 -6.99 13.46 4.14
CA LEU A 127 -7.76 14.14 3.10
C LEU A 127 -8.70 15.22 3.66
N ASP A 128 -9.14 15.09 4.90
CA ASP A 128 -10.02 16.03 5.57
C ASP A 128 -9.27 17.17 6.27
N ASP A 129 -7.93 17.07 6.39
CA ASP A 129 -7.10 18.13 6.94
C ASP A 129 -7.21 19.39 6.05
N PRO A 130 -7.68 20.53 6.57
CA PRO A 130 -7.82 21.76 5.81
C PRO A 130 -6.47 22.32 5.32
N ASP A 131 -5.39 22.03 6.04
CA ASP A 131 -4.03 22.51 5.73
C ASP A 131 -3.24 21.51 4.86
N ARG A 132 -3.86 20.40 4.42
CA ARG A 132 -3.19 19.41 3.57
C ARG A 132 -2.69 20.02 2.27
N PRO A 133 -1.52 19.61 1.78
CA PRO A 133 -1.07 19.99 0.44
C PRO A 133 -1.92 19.31 -0.64
N ALA A 134 -1.81 19.83 -1.88
CA ALA A 134 -2.49 19.25 -3.04
C ALA A 134 -1.97 17.86 -3.44
N GLU A 135 -0.77 17.50 -3.00
CA GLU A 135 -0.08 16.24 -3.31
C GLU A 135 0.23 15.48 -2.02
N LEU A 136 -0.30 14.25 -1.92
CA LEU A 136 -0.01 13.30 -0.85
C LEU A 136 0.66 12.05 -1.43
N VAL A 137 1.72 11.57 -0.80
CA VAL A 137 2.40 10.32 -1.17
C VAL A 137 2.37 9.36 0.02
N LEU A 138 1.84 8.18 -0.18
CA LEU A 138 1.72 7.16 0.85
C LEU A 138 2.51 5.92 0.42
N VAL A 139 3.50 5.53 1.21
CA VAL A 139 4.31 4.32 0.97
C VAL A 139 3.83 3.20 1.88
N GLY A 140 3.44 2.07 1.30
CA GLY A 140 2.90 0.94 2.05
C GLY A 140 2.79 -0.33 1.20
N HIS A 141 1.62 -0.97 1.18
CA HIS A 141 1.51 -2.39 0.88
C HIS A 141 0.42 -2.71 -0.15
N GLY A 142 0.57 -3.86 -0.82
CA GLY A 142 -0.29 -4.23 -1.92
C GLY A 142 -1.74 -4.47 -1.54
N THR A 143 -2.01 -5.26 -0.48
CA THR A 143 -3.39 -5.57 -0.07
C THR A 143 -4.07 -4.33 0.51
N ALA A 144 -3.36 -3.59 1.37
CA ALA A 144 -3.86 -2.35 1.96
C ALA A 144 -4.29 -1.33 0.89
N TRP A 145 -3.47 -1.14 -0.15
CA TRP A 145 -3.78 -0.22 -1.24
C TRP A 145 -4.90 -0.71 -2.15
N THR A 146 -4.99 -2.02 -2.42
CA THR A 146 -6.10 -2.59 -3.20
C THR A 146 -7.44 -2.35 -2.51
N LEU A 147 -7.50 -2.56 -1.19
CA LEU A 147 -8.70 -2.30 -0.39
C LEU A 147 -9.04 -0.80 -0.30
N LEU A 148 -8.02 0.05 -0.16
CA LEU A 148 -8.20 1.51 -0.13
C LEU A 148 -8.76 2.04 -1.46
N ILE A 149 -8.19 1.62 -2.59
CA ILE A 149 -8.65 2.04 -3.92
C ILE A 149 -10.09 1.64 -4.13
N ALA A 150 -10.44 0.39 -3.82
CA ALA A 150 -11.82 -0.10 -3.93
C ALA A 150 -12.81 0.78 -3.15
N GLU A 151 -12.47 1.14 -1.91
CA GLU A 151 -13.31 2.01 -1.09
C GLU A 151 -13.43 3.44 -1.65
N LEU A 152 -12.30 4.06 -2.05
CA LEU A 152 -12.31 5.44 -2.55
C LEU A 152 -12.99 5.57 -3.93
N THR A 153 -13.03 4.49 -4.71
CA THR A 153 -13.68 4.47 -6.03
C THR A 153 -15.09 3.90 -6.00
N ALA A 154 -15.60 3.52 -4.82
CA ALA A 154 -16.87 2.80 -4.63
C ALA A 154 -16.97 1.53 -5.52
N GLY A 155 -15.84 0.84 -5.71
CA GLY A 155 -15.70 -0.37 -6.52
C GLY A 155 -15.33 -1.60 -5.69
N GLU A 156 -15.00 -2.68 -6.39
CA GLU A 156 -14.50 -3.91 -5.79
C GLU A 156 -12.96 -3.96 -5.84
N PRO A 157 -12.29 -4.74 -4.96
CA PRO A 157 -10.85 -4.96 -5.02
C PRO A 157 -10.42 -5.56 -6.37
N ASP A 158 -9.51 -4.89 -7.09
CA ASP A 158 -8.96 -5.41 -8.35
C ASP A 158 -7.89 -6.47 -8.07
N LEU A 159 -8.35 -7.73 -7.96
CA LEU A 159 -7.50 -8.88 -7.69
C LEU A 159 -6.51 -9.15 -8.83
N ALA A 160 -6.90 -8.85 -10.08
CA ALA A 160 -6.04 -9.05 -11.22
C ALA A 160 -4.88 -8.04 -11.26
N ALA A 161 -5.13 -6.79 -10.90
CA ALA A 161 -4.06 -5.79 -10.71
C ALA A 161 -3.17 -6.17 -9.53
N TRP A 162 -3.77 -6.58 -8.39
CA TRP A 162 -3.01 -7.01 -7.21
C TRP A 162 -2.00 -8.12 -7.52
N GLU A 163 -2.40 -9.14 -8.28
CA GLU A 163 -1.51 -10.26 -8.66
C GLU A 163 -0.34 -9.83 -9.56
N ARG A 164 -0.54 -8.80 -10.36
CA ARG A 164 0.49 -8.28 -11.27
C ARG A 164 1.34 -7.17 -10.68
N MET A 165 1.01 -6.67 -9.48
CA MET A 165 1.80 -5.62 -8.83
C MET A 165 3.27 -6.01 -8.71
N THR A 166 4.14 -5.11 -9.11
CA THR A 166 5.59 -5.22 -8.89
C THR A 166 6.01 -4.69 -7.53
N MET A 167 7.28 -4.80 -7.20
CA MET A 167 7.90 -4.20 -6.00
C MET A 167 9.20 -3.48 -6.37
N PRO A 168 9.21 -2.11 -6.37
CA PRO A 168 8.08 -1.24 -6.07
C PRO A 168 7.04 -1.17 -7.19
N ASP A 169 5.86 -0.62 -6.88
CA ASP A 169 4.82 -0.26 -7.84
C ASP A 169 4.12 1.04 -7.38
N ILE A 170 3.38 1.69 -8.29
CA ILE A 170 2.77 2.99 -8.04
C ILE A 170 1.37 3.09 -8.65
N ALA A 171 0.42 3.62 -7.89
CA ALA A 171 -0.87 4.06 -8.38
C ALA A 171 -1.09 5.55 -8.06
N VAL A 172 -1.83 6.24 -8.91
CA VAL A 172 -2.15 7.67 -8.75
C VAL A 172 -3.65 7.88 -8.89
N LEU A 173 -4.23 8.56 -7.91
CA LEU A 173 -5.64 8.90 -7.86
C LEU A 173 -5.82 10.42 -7.75
N ASN A 174 -6.89 10.92 -8.33
CA ASN A 174 -7.39 12.25 -8.03
C ASN A 174 -8.60 12.13 -7.11
N VAL A 175 -8.51 12.68 -5.91
CA VAL A 175 -9.58 12.62 -4.90
C VAL A 175 -10.36 13.93 -4.90
N SER A 176 -11.66 13.82 -5.03
CA SER A 176 -12.59 14.96 -4.98
C SER A 176 -12.64 15.55 -3.57
N ALA A 177 -12.60 16.87 -3.47
CA ALA A 177 -12.73 17.55 -2.18
C ALA A 177 -14.19 17.66 -1.70
N SER A 178 -15.18 17.43 -2.59
CA SER A 178 -16.60 17.62 -2.26
C SER A 178 -17.22 16.39 -1.61
N ASP A 179 -16.82 15.18 -2.02
CA ASP A 179 -17.43 13.93 -1.60
C ASP A 179 -16.42 12.83 -1.24
N GLY A 180 -15.13 13.12 -1.36
CA GLY A 180 -14.05 12.17 -1.04
C GLY A 180 -13.97 10.97 -1.98
N THR A 181 -14.67 11.00 -3.13
CA THR A 181 -14.55 9.95 -4.15
C THR A 181 -13.28 10.12 -4.96
N ALA A 182 -12.73 9.04 -5.47
CA ALA A 182 -11.52 9.06 -6.26
C ALA A 182 -11.73 8.56 -7.69
N ALA A 183 -10.98 9.17 -8.62
CA ALA A 183 -10.79 8.66 -9.96
C ALA A 183 -9.35 8.17 -10.10
N VAL A 184 -9.17 6.95 -10.61
CA VAL A 184 -7.85 6.39 -10.89
C VAL A 184 -7.28 7.06 -12.13
N VAL A 185 -6.11 7.70 -11.98
CA VAL A 185 -5.34 8.32 -13.08
C VAL A 185 -4.35 7.30 -13.65
N ARG A 186 -3.74 6.52 -12.77
CA ARG A 186 -2.86 5.41 -13.07
C ARG A 186 -3.12 4.28 -12.06
N GLY A 187 -3.39 3.08 -12.52
CA GLY A 187 -3.50 1.90 -11.68
C GLY A 187 -2.15 1.27 -11.37
N PHE A 188 -2.15 0.33 -10.44
CA PHE A 188 -1.01 -0.58 -10.27
C PHE A 188 -0.85 -1.51 -11.46
N ALA A 189 0.35 -2.05 -11.65
CA ALA A 189 0.69 -2.98 -12.73
C ALA A 189 0.56 -2.39 -14.16
N GLN A 190 0.83 -1.07 -14.29
CA GLN A 190 0.83 -0.35 -15.57
C GLN A 190 2.22 0.14 -15.96
#